data_f77db79b200a0ab11bd984d3cc8606c0
#
_entry.id   f77db79b200a0ab11bd984d3cc8606c0
#
_cell.length_a   1.000
_cell.length_b   1.000
_cell.length_c   1.000
_cell.angle_alpha   90.00
_cell.angle_beta   90.00
_cell.angle_gamma   90.00
#
_symmetry.space_group_name_H-M   'P 1'
#
loop_
_entity.id
_entity.type
_entity.pdbx_description
1 polymer ?
#
loop_
_entity_poly.entity_id
_entity_poly.type
_entity_poly.pdbx_seq_one_letter_code
_entity_poly.pdbx_strand_id
1 'polypeptide(L)'
;MSFPDLGFTQVDAKVDTGAFRTVLHCESCEEIDTPNGKQLVADFKLEGDEVKRYFFTEYFSKEFKSSFGEKEKRFCIQTTLQIGKKKIKSSVSLTDRSDMKFQVLIGRKTLLRRFLVDVGQKFA
;
A
#
# COMPACT_ATOMS: atom_id res chain seq x y z
N MET A 1 2.46 -1.65 -12.60
CA MET A 1 2.10 -0.66 -11.57
C MET A 1 3.34 -0.09 -10.94
N SER A 2 3.35 1.18 -10.63
CA SER A 2 4.51 1.80 -10.00
C SER A 2 4.12 2.62 -8.78
N PHE A 3 5.10 2.88 -7.91
CA PHE A 3 5.00 3.74 -6.75
C PHE A 3 6.08 4.82 -6.86
N PRO A 4 5.77 5.95 -7.53
CA PRO A 4 6.79 6.97 -7.79
C PRO A 4 7.45 7.52 -6.53
N ASP A 5 6.68 7.70 -5.45
CA ASP A 5 7.22 8.24 -4.19
C ASP A 5 8.15 7.28 -3.48
N LEU A 6 8.05 5.99 -3.78
CA LEU A 6 8.86 4.94 -3.18
C LEU A 6 9.97 4.43 -4.11
N GLY A 7 10.01 4.94 -5.34
CA GLY A 7 11.04 4.59 -6.29
C GLY A 7 10.91 3.20 -6.91
N PHE A 8 9.71 2.63 -6.92
CA PHE A 8 9.45 1.35 -7.57
C PHE A 8 8.69 1.56 -8.86
N THR A 9 9.14 0.92 -9.94
CA THR A 9 8.60 1.16 -11.28
C THR A 9 7.83 -0.02 -11.87
N GLN A 10 8.14 -1.24 -11.46
CA GLN A 10 7.49 -2.44 -12.00
C GLN A 10 7.14 -3.37 -10.84
N VAL A 11 5.94 -3.20 -10.30
CA VAL A 11 5.48 -4.02 -9.18
C VAL A 11 4.27 -4.81 -9.64
N ASP A 12 4.30 -6.12 -9.41
CA ASP A 12 3.18 -6.99 -9.72
C ASP A 12 2.04 -6.75 -8.74
N ALA A 13 0.88 -6.47 -9.29
CA ALA A 13 -0.31 -6.17 -8.50
C ALA A 13 -1.50 -6.96 -9.02
N LYS A 14 -2.40 -7.29 -8.09
CA LYS A 14 -3.66 -7.96 -8.40
C LYS A 14 -4.81 -7.08 -7.91
N VAL A 15 -5.84 -6.96 -8.73
CA VAL A 15 -7.07 -6.30 -8.31
C VAL A 15 -7.84 -7.25 -7.40
N ASP A 16 -8.17 -6.78 -6.20
CA ASP A 16 -8.93 -7.55 -5.22
C ASP A 16 -10.12 -6.72 -4.74
N THR A 17 -11.28 -6.99 -5.32
CA THR A 17 -12.52 -6.28 -4.96
C THR A 17 -13.03 -6.65 -3.58
N GLY A 18 -12.54 -7.75 -3.00
CA GLY A 18 -12.83 -8.13 -1.62
C GLY A 18 -12.10 -7.27 -0.60
N ALA A 19 -11.00 -6.63 -0.98
CA ALA A 19 -10.26 -5.73 -0.11
C ALA A 19 -10.78 -4.29 -0.30
N PHE A 20 -11.01 -3.60 0.82
CA PHE A 20 -11.41 -2.20 0.74
C PHE A 20 -10.23 -1.30 0.40
N ARG A 21 -9.13 -1.49 1.12
CA ARG A 21 -7.92 -0.67 0.98
C ARG A 21 -6.84 -1.44 0.22
N THR A 22 -6.06 -0.72 -0.58
CA THR A 22 -4.89 -1.31 -1.23
C THR A 22 -3.90 -1.77 -0.17
N VAL A 23 -3.33 -2.95 -0.37
CA VAL A 23 -2.36 -3.57 0.52
C VAL A 23 -1.02 -3.62 -0.19
N LEU A 24 0.01 -3.18 0.49
CA LEU A 24 1.37 -3.14 -0.02
C LEU A 24 2.28 -3.99 0.86
N HIS A 25 3.07 -4.87 0.23
CA HIS A 25 4.02 -5.69 0.95
C HIS A 25 5.13 -4.83 1.58
N CYS A 26 5.43 -5.09 2.84
CA CYS A 26 6.63 -4.58 3.49
C CYS A 26 7.31 -5.72 4.25
N GLU A 27 8.65 -5.75 4.19
CA GLU A 27 9.44 -6.78 4.89
C GLU A 27 9.41 -6.55 6.41
N SER A 28 9.47 -5.30 6.83
CA SER A 28 9.34 -4.92 8.22
C SER A 28 8.74 -3.54 8.31
N CYS A 29 8.00 -3.30 9.38
CA CYS A 29 7.31 -2.04 9.59
C CYS A 29 7.16 -1.84 11.09
N GLU A 30 7.82 -0.83 11.65
CA GLU A 30 7.75 -0.56 13.07
C GLU A 30 7.79 0.92 13.38
N GLU A 31 7.23 1.27 14.50
CA GLU A 31 7.18 2.62 15.00
C GLU A 31 8.37 2.86 15.92
N ILE A 32 9.10 3.96 15.67
CA ILE A 32 10.25 4.35 16.49
C ILE A 32 10.03 5.73 17.11
N ASP A 33 10.66 5.95 18.25
CA ASP A 33 10.68 7.26 18.90
C ASP A 33 11.89 8.05 18.44
N THR A 34 11.66 9.31 18.05
CA THR A 34 12.72 10.22 17.67
C THR A 34 12.61 11.49 18.50
N PRO A 35 13.66 12.33 18.55
CA PRO A 35 13.58 13.62 19.25
C PRO A 35 12.45 14.52 18.74
N ASN A 36 12.01 14.33 17.49
CA ASN A 36 10.95 15.12 16.86
C ASN A 36 9.58 14.42 16.91
N GLY A 37 9.45 13.33 17.64
CA GLY A 37 8.22 12.55 17.75
C GLY A 37 8.37 11.15 17.20
N LYS A 38 7.24 10.49 16.98
CA LYS A 38 7.25 9.12 16.48
C LYS A 38 7.34 9.09 14.96
N GLN A 39 8.07 8.12 14.45
CA GLN A 39 8.16 7.85 13.01
C GLN A 39 7.92 6.38 12.74
N LEU A 40 7.39 6.09 11.56
CA LEU A 40 7.24 4.74 11.05
C LEU A 40 8.41 4.41 10.16
N VAL A 41 9.11 3.31 10.45
CA VAL A 41 10.19 2.80 9.61
C VAL A 41 9.67 1.58 8.87
N ALA A 42 9.73 1.61 7.56
CA ALA A 42 9.26 0.50 6.73
C ALA A 42 10.32 0.12 5.71
N ASP A 43 10.55 -1.17 5.58
CA ASP A 43 11.44 -1.75 4.59
C ASP A 43 10.62 -2.40 3.49
N PHE A 44 10.84 -1.97 2.25
CA PHE A 44 10.12 -2.46 1.09
C PHE A 44 11.04 -3.28 0.20
N LYS A 45 10.54 -4.42 -0.24
CA LYS A 45 11.21 -5.28 -1.22
C LYS A 45 10.17 -5.66 -2.26
N LEU A 46 10.04 -4.82 -3.28
CA LEU A 46 8.98 -4.94 -4.29
C LEU A 46 9.52 -5.31 -5.67
N GLU A 47 10.80 -5.08 -5.91
CA GLU A 47 11.45 -5.41 -7.17
C GLU A 47 12.75 -6.14 -6.87
N GLY A 48 12.86 -7.40 -7.32
CA GLY A 48 14.07 -8.20 -7.11
C GLY A 48 14.42 -8.34 -5.64
N ASP A 49 15.72 -8.26 -5.34
CA ASP A 49 16.24 -8.45 -3.98
C ASP A 49 16.62 -7.15 -3.29
N GLU A 50 16.36 -6.00 -3.92
CA GLU A 50 16.68 -4.71 -3.34
C GLU A 50 15.68 -4.32 -2.26
N VAL A 51 16.20 -4.01 -1.07
CA VAL A 51 15.38 -3.52 0.04
C VAL A 51 15.60 -2.02 0.17
N LYS A 52 14.49 -1.28 0.18
CA LYS A 52 14.52 0.18 0.36
C LYS A 52 13.84 0.52 1.68
N ARG A 53 14.54 1.30 2.52
CA ARG A 53 14.03 1.73 3.82
C ARG A 53 13.55 3.16 3.74
N TYR A 54 12.35 3.39 4.29
CA TYR A 54 11.74 4.72 4.35
C TYR A 54 11.27 5.04 5.75
N PHE A 55 11.33 6.33 6.07
CA PHE A 55 10.85 6.87 7.34
C PHE A 55 9.64 7.76 7.05
N PHE A 56 8.54 7.50 7.74
CA PHE A 56 7.30 8.25 7.54
C PHE A 56 6.94 8.99 8.82
N THR A 57 6.67 10.29 8.70
CA THR A 57 6.13 11.10 9.79
C THR A 57 4.62 11.12 9.77
N GLU A 58 4.01 10.95 8.60
CA GLU A 58 2.57 10.91 8.43
C GLU A 58 2.13 9.48 8.15
N TYR A 59 1.46 8.89 9.13
CA TYR A 59 0.96 7.52 9.03
C TYR A 59 -0.15 7.35 10.07
N PHE A 60 -0.91 6.30 9.94
CA PHE A 60 -1.91 5.92 10.93
C PHE A 60 -1.95 4.41 11.04
N SER A 61 -2.62 3.91 12.07
CA SER A 61 -2.82 2.48 12.25
C SER A 61 -4.30 2.16 12.27
N LYS A 62 -4.62 0.96 11.79
CA LYS A 62 -5.97 0.42 11.86
C LYS A 62 -5.93 -1.01 12.34
N GLU A 63 -6.98 -1.40 13.06
CA GLU A 63 -7.18 -2.79 13.43
C GLU A 63 -7.99 -3.49 12.34
N PHE A 64 -7.52 -4.66 11.99
CA PHE A 64 -8.21 -5.56 11.06
C PHE A 64 -8.58 -6.82 11.81
N LYS A 65 -9.82 -7.24 11.67
CA LYS A 65 -10.30 -8.47 12.30
C LYS A 65 -10.33 -9.58 11.27
N SER A 66 -9.63 -10.69 11.60
CA SER A 66 -9.65 -11.86 10.72
C SER A 66 -10.98 -12.61 10.85
N SER A 67 -11.23 -13.52 9.92
CA SER A 67 -12.41 -14.39 9.97
C SER A 67 -12.42 -15.29 11.21
N PHE A 68 -11.28 -15.46 11.88
CA PHE A 68 -11.16 -16.23 13.11
C PHE A 68 -11.32 -15.39 14.37
N GLY A 69 -11.63 -14.09 14.20
CA GLY A 69 -11.83 -13.20 15.33
C GLY A 69 -10.56 -12.57 15.88
N GLU A 70 -9.41 -12.89 15.32
CA GLU A 70 -8.15 -12.28 15.73
C GLU A 70 -8.07 -10.85 15.20
N LYS A 71 -7.50 -9.96 16.01
CA LYS A 71 -7.28 -8.59 15.63
C LYS A 71 -5.82 -8.38 15.27
N GLU A 72 -5.59 -7.73 14.13
CA GLU A 72 -4.26 -7.37 13.66
C GLU A 72 -4.19 -5.86 13.48
N LYS A 73 -3.15 -5.25 14.02
CA LYS A 73 -2.88 -3.84 13.82
C LYS A 73 -1.99 -3.68 12.60
N ARG A 74 -2.42 -2.86 11.64
CA ARG A 74 -1.63 -2.55 10.46
C ARG A 74 -1.39 -1.07 10.36
N PHE A 75 -0.19 -0.70 9.97
CA PHE A 75 0.15 0.68 9.67
C PHE A 75 -0.27 1.00 8.24
N CYS A 76 -0.68 2.23 8.05
CA CYS A 76 -1.13 2.74 6.74
C CYS A 76 -0.39 4.03 6.43
N ILE A 77 -0.05 4.21 5.16
CA ILE A 77 0.56 5.44 4.66
C ILE A 77 -0.23 5.95 3.47
N GLN A 78 -0.08 7.24 3.16
CA GLN A 78 -0.54 7.76 1.89
C GLN A 78 0.61 7.78 0.90
N THR A 79 0.36 7.28 -0.29
CA THR A 79 1.35 7.28 -1.35
C THR A 79 0.66 7.39 -2.71
N THR A 80 1.45 7.69 -3.73
CA THR A 80 0.95 7.78 -5.10
C THR A 80 1.16 6.44 -5.79
N LEU A 81 0.10 5.91 -6.38
CA LEU A 81 0.15 4.74 -7.23
C LEU A 81 0.01 5.19 -8.68
N GLN A 82 0.76 4.58 -9.56
CA GLN A 82 0.61 4.82 -10.98
C GLN A 82 0.20 3.53 -11.68
N ILE A 83 -0.98 3.58 -12.29
CA ILE A 83 -1.54 2.47 -13.05
C ILE A 83 -1.70 2.97 -14.48
N GLY A 84 -0.86 2.45 -15.39
CA GLY A 84 -0.80 3.01 -16.74
C GLY A 84 -0.34 4.47 -16.68
N LYS A 85 -1.15 5.37 -17.23
CA LYS A 85 -0.86 6.81 -17.24
C LYS A 85 -1.50 7.56 -16.08
N LYS A 86 -2.31 6.88 -15.27
CA LYS A 86 -3.04 7.52 -14.17
C LYS A 86 -2.24 7.45 -12.88
N LYS A 87 -2.14 8.58 -12.22
CA LYS A 87 -1.56 8.69 -10.88
C LYS A 87 -2.70 8.90 -9.88
N ILE A 88 -2.73 8.06 -8.86
CA ILE A 88 -3.78 8.07 -7.86
C ILE A 88 -3.14 8.17 -6.48
N LYS A 89 -3.52 9.19 -5.72
CA LYS A 89 -3.10 9.31 -4.34
C LYS A 89 -4.06 8.49 -3.47
N SER A 90 -3.51 7.54 -2.73
CA SER A 90 -4.34 6.62 -1.95
C SER A 90 -3.64 6.23 -0.65
N SER A 91 -4.44 5.87 0.34
CA SER A 91 -3.91 5.23 1.54
C SER A 91 -3.73 3.74 1.27
N VAL A 92 -2.60 3.21 1.68
CA VAL A 92 -2.30 1.79 1.55
C VAL A 92 -1.96 1.23 2.92
N SER A 93 -2.40 0.00 3.19
CA SER A 93 -1.98 -0.71 4.39
C SER A 93 -0.72 -1.50 4.11
N LEU A 94 0.14 -1.59 5.12
CA LEU A 94 1.42 -2.27 5.01
C LEU A 94 1.35 -3.59 5.76
N THR A 95 1.73 -4.67 5.11
CA THR A 95 1.76 -5.99 5.72
C THR A 95 2.78 -6.87 5.01
N ASP A 96 3.26 -7.89 5.71
CA ASP A 96 4.17 -8.86 5.13
C ASP A 96 3.39 -9.81 4.22
N ARG A 97 3.73 -9.78 2.94
CA ARG A 97 3.13 -10.63 1.92
C ARG A 97 4.18 -11.50 1.21
N SER A 98 5.30 -11.76 1.89
CA SER A 98 6.40 -12.54 1.28
C SER A 98 5.96 -13.92 0.80
N ASP A 99 4.96 -14.53 1.44
CA ASP A 99 4.42 -15.83 1.05
C ASP A 99 3.38 -15.75 -0.08
N MET A 100 3.05 -14.55 -0.53
CA MET A 100 2.00 -14.34 -1.52
C MET A 100 2.60 -14.10 -2.90
N LYS A 101 1.86 -14.52 -3.92
CA LYS A 101 2.29 -14.35 -5.31
C LYS A 101 2.37 -12.88 -5.72
N PHE A 102 1.44 -12.06 -5.23
CA PHE A 102 1.40 -10.64 -5.55
C PHE A 102 1.71 -9.82 -4.32
N GLN A 103 2.62 -8.86 -4.46
CA GLN A 103 3.05 -8.00 -3.37
C GLN A 103 2.13 -6.81 -3.17
N VAL A 104 1.24 -6.58 -4.12
CA VAL A 104 0.25 -5.49 -4.05
C VAL A 104 -1.12 -6.05 -4.38
N LEU A 105 -2.10 -5.74 -3.52
CA LEU A 105 -3.51 -5.96 -3.81
C LEU A 105 -4.17 -4.60 -3.94
N ILE A 106 -4.77 -4.33 -5.10
CA ILE A 106 -5.47 -3.07 -5.34
C ILE A 106 -6.88 -3.19 -4.81
N GLY A 107 -7.17 -2.45 -3.75
CA GLY A 107 -8.47 -2.49 -3.11
C GLY A 107 -9.51 -1.60 -3.77
N ARG A 108 -10.77 -1.77 -3.34
CA ARG A 108 -11.93 -1.06 -3.90
C ARG A 108 -11.81 0.46 -3.79
N LYS A 109 -11.28 0.96 -2.69
CA LYS A 109 -11.16 2.40 -2.47
C LYS A 109 -10.31 3.06 -3.56
N THR A 110 -9.21 2.44 -3.94
CA THR A 110 -8.34 2.93 -5.01
C THR A 110 -9.05 2.86 -6.35
N LEU A 111 -9.73 1.77 -6.63
CA LEU A 111 -10.46 1.58 -7.87
C LEU A 111 -11.61 2.58 -8.00
N LEU A 112 -12.34 2.83 -6.93
CA LEU A 112 -13.41 3.81 -6.93
C LEU A 112 -12.91 5.21 -7.26
N ARG A 113 -11.78 5.62 -6.68
CA ARG A 113 -11.18 6.92 -6.99
C ARG A 113 -10.82 7.03 -8.46
N ARG A 114 -10.24 5.97 -9.02
CA ARG A 114 -9.89 5.94 -10.44
C ARG A 114 -11.13 6.04 -11.32
N PHE A 115 -12.14 5.23 -11.04
CA PHE A 115 -13.35 5.22 -11.85
C PHE A 115 -14.17 6.49 -11.69
N LEU A 116 -14.20 7.08 -10.52
CA LEU A 116 -14.87 8.36 -10.31
C LEU A 116 -14.21 9.48 -11.11
N VAL A 117 -12.89 9.48 -11.18
CA VAL A 117 -12.15 10.44 -12.00
C VAL A 117 -12.42 10.23 -13.49
N ASP A 118 -12.53 8.98 -13.90
CA ASP A 118 -12.69 8.59 -15.30
C ASP A 118 -14.15 8.34 -15.70
N VAL A 119 -15.09 8.78 -14.91
CA VAL A 119 -16.52 8.49 -15.10
C VAL A 119 -17.06 8.95 -16.46
N GLY A 120 -16.45 9.95 -17.07
CA GLY A 120 -16.82 10.40 -18.40
C GLY A 120 -16.26 9.55 -19.54
N GLN A 121 -15.45 8.54 -19.23
CA GLN A 121 -14.85 7.66 -20.20
C GLN A 121 -15.62 6.35 -20.26
N LYS A 122 -15.55 5.71 -21.40
CA LYS A 122 -16.17 4.40 -21.56
C LYS A 122 -15.24 3.31 -21.07
N PHE A 123 -15.71 2.55 -20.14
CA PHE A 123 -15.09 1.30 -19.73
C PHE A 123 -15.80 0.19 -20.44
N ALA A 124 -15.43 0.03 -21.65
CA ALA A 124 -15.98 -1.07 -22.44
C ALA A 124 -15.13 -2.29 -22.26
#